data_db059d808d9d95d0f6be2bddc0ba0811
#
_entry.id   db059d808d9d95d0f6be2bddc0ba0811
#
_cell.length_a   1.000
_cell.length_b   1.000
_cell.length_c   1.000
_cell.angle_alpha   90.00
_cell.angle_beta   90.00
_cell.angle_gamma   90.00
#
_symmetry.space_group_name_H-M   'P 1'
#
loop_
_entity.id
_entity.type
_entity.pdbx_description
1 polymer ?
#
loop_
_entity_poly.entity_id
_entity_poly.type
_entity_poly.pdbx_seq_one_letter_code
_entity_poly.pdbx_strand_id
1 'polypeptide(L)'
;MRYERITQGSFLERPNRFLAYAELAGKKEVIHVKNTGRCAELLKTGAVIYVQESQNPERKTKWDLIAVEKGDRIINMDSQIPNRVVQDWIEEGNLFEDVRLVKPETTYCNSRFDLYVETGDKRKIFIEVKGVTLEENGVVRFPDAPSERAVKHLEELGHAVKEGYEAYVFFVIQMKGVRYFTPNRDTHPAFCDALKRAQAAGVHVLAYDCEVSADSIEVNEEVPVVLGSPLLKESVEPVVAWYRKHRRDLPWREHPDAYRVWVSEIMLQQTRVEAVKPYYERFLEAFPDVAALAEAEEDKLLKMWEGLGYYNRVRNMQKAAQQVMTEHNGRFPQSYDEILKLSGIGNYTAGAISSFAYGIAKPAVDGNVLRVVSRLLASDADIMKASTRAQMERLIEEVIPIDAAADFNQGLIEIGAIVCVPNGEPKCEVCPVAHLCKAKAQNIQMELPVKTKAKARRIEKRTVLIFRDNETVAIRKRPVKGLLAGLYELPNVEGHLTRKEVIEYGKEIGLTPIRVKKLASAKHIFSHVEWHMIGYEVLVDELEKNCSEKMIFAGREEIDRKYSIPSAFEAYIERK
;
A
#
# COMPACT_ATOMS: atom_id res chain seq x y z
N MET A 1 -24.18 35.42 3.84
CA MET A 1 -25.23 35.38 4.90
C MET A 1 -24.82 36.20 6.11
N ARG A 2 -25.74 37.09 6.66
CA ARG A 2 -25.46 37.92 7.85
C ARG A 2 -26.49 37.67 8.96
N TYR A 3 -26.03 37.72 10.20
CA TYR A 3 -26.82 37.64 11.41
C TYR A 3 -27.02 39.05 12.00
N GLU A 4 -28.18 39.28 12.59
CA GLU A 4 -28.53 40.56 13.24
C GLU A 4 -28.51 40.42 14.76
N ARG A 5 -28.34 41.52 15.49
CA ARG A 5 -28.41 41.59 16.96
C ARG A 5 -27.45 40.60 17.66
N ILE A 6 -26.21 40.63 17.26
CA ILE A 6 -25.15 39.80 17.83
C ILE A 6 -24.62 40.42 19.12
N THR A 7 -24.43 39.58 20.14
CA THR A 7 -23.81 39.94 21.40
C THR A 7 -22.67 38.98 21.69
N GLN A 8 -21.54 39.51 22.15
CA GLN A 8 -20.40 38.71 22.59
C GLN A 8 -20.60 38.27 24.04
N GLY A 9 -20.16 37.06 24.37
CA GLY A 9 -20.20 36.51 25.72
C GLY A 9 -19.09 35.51 26.00
N SER A 10 -19.11 34.97 27.21
CA SER A 10 -18.19 33.92 27.64
C SER A 10 -18.94 32.61 27.92
N PHE A 11 -18.55 31.53 27.31
CA PHE A 11 -19.13 30.20 27.49
C PHE A 11 -18.84 29.68 28.91
N LEU A 12 -19.85 29.17 29.61
CA LEU A 12 -19.70 28.59 30.93
C LEU A 12 -19.75 27.06 30.91
N GLU A 13 -20.89 26.51 30.48
CA GLU A 13 -21.11 25.04 30.45
C GLU A 13 -22.19 24.63 29.47
N ARG A 14 -22.19 23.37 29.04
CA ARG A 14 -23.21 22.77 28.15
C ARG A 14 -23.85 21.56 28.80
N PRO A 15 -25.00 21.72 29.52
CA PRO A 15 -25.64 20.64 30.26
C PRO A 15 -26.25 19.55 29.37
N ASN A 16 -26.61 19.89 28.12
CA ASN A 16 -27.09 18.94 27.11
C ASN A 16 -26.81 19.45 25.70
N ARG A 17 -27.13 18.65 24.67
CA ARG A 17 -26.82 18.98 23.27
C ARG A 17 -27.58 20.21 22.71
N PHE A 18 -28.61 20.70 23.35
CA PHE A 18 -29.44 21.79 22.86
C PHE A 18 -29.29 23.10 23.63
N LEU A 19 -28.76 23.03 24.85
CA LEU A 19 -28.66 24.18 25.77
C LEU A 19 -27.22 24.37 26.23
N ALA A 20 -26.83 25.62 26.34
CA ALA A 20 -25.63 26.07 26.99
C ALA A 20 -25.90 27.21 27.95
N TYR A 21 -24.99 27.43 28.91
CA TYR A 21 -24.95 28.61 29.75
C TYR A 21 -23.77 29.48 29.37
N ALA A 22 -23.99 30.78 29.31
CA ALA A 22 -22.93 31.76 29.11
C ALA A 22 -23.13 33.01 29.95
N GLU A 23 -22.07 33.74 30.12
CA GLU A 23 -22.12 35.07 30.71
C GLU A 23 -22.19 36.12 29.60
N LEU A 24 -23.31 36.89 29.58
CA LEU A 24 -23.55 38.00 28.68
C LEU A 24 -23.72 39.27 29.50
N ALA A 25 -22.88 40.28 29.29
CA ALA A 25 -22.90 41.53 30.03
C ALA A 25 -22.96 41.37 31.56
N GLY A 26 -22.19 40.39 32.08
CA GLY A 26 -22.12 40.09 33.52
C GLY A 26 -23.32 39.28 34.08
N LYS A 27 -24.18 38.75 33.23
CA LYS A 27 -25.31 37.90 33.62
C LYS A 27 -25.22 36.51 33.04
N LYS A 28 -25.52 35.49 33.86
CA LYS A 28 -25.66 34.11 33.38
C LYS A 28 -26.96 33.96 32.59
N GLU A 29 -26.87 33.63 31.32
CA GLU A 29 -27.97 33.45 30.37
C GLU A 29 -28.03 32.03 29.84
N VAL A 30 -29.23 31.60 29.43
CA VAL A 30 -29.46 30.30 28.77
C VAL A 30 -29.45 30.50 27.27
N ILE A 31 -28.63 29.72 26.59
CA ILE A 31 -28.43 29.83 25.15
C ILE A 31 -28.85 28.54 24.47
N HIS A 32 -29.59 28.64 23.37
CA HIS A 32 -29.88 27.51 22.49
C HIS A 32 -28.69 27.22 21.57
N VAL A 33 -28.31 25.95 21.50
CA VAL A 33 -27.26 25.45 20.62
C VAL A 33 -27.90 24.69 19.48
N LYS A 34 -27.86 25.25 18.27
CA LYS A 34 -28.42 24.63 17.06
C LYS A 34 -27.57 23.44 16.58
N ASN A 35 -26.30 23.43 16.88
CA ASN A 35 -25.41 22.32 16.54
C ASN A 35 -25.54 21.19 17.55
N THR A 36 -26.06 20.03 17.11
CA THR A 36 -26.26 18.84 17.94
C THR A 36 -24.99 17.98 18.10
N GLY A 37 -23.88 18.30 17.40
CA GLY A 37 -22.59 17.69 17.54
C GLY A 37 -22.01 17.88 18.95
N ARG A 38 -20.97 17.11 19.27
CA ARG A 38 -20.32 17.20 20.60
C ARG A 38 -19.67 18.54 20.84
N CYS A 39 -18.91 19.04 19.85
CA CYS A 39 -18.21 20.32 19.87
C CYS A 39 -17.44 20.61 21.16
N ALA A 40 -16.97 19.56 21.86
CA ALA A 40 -16.31 19.69 23.18
C ALA A 40 -14.96 20.39 23.08
N GLU A 41 -14.31 20.31 21.92
CA GLU A 41 -13.05 20.97 21.60
C GLU A 41 -13.19 22.48 21.38
N LEU A 42 -14.42 22.95 21.12
CA LEU A 42 -14.79 24.35 20.89
C LEU A 42 -15.41 25.00 22.13
N LEU A 43 -16.39 24.35 22.73
CA LEU A 43 -17.19 24.87 23.86
C LEU A 43 -16.49 24.57 25.19
N LYS A 44 -15.37 25.25 25.43
CA LYS A 44 -14.61 25.21 26.70
C LYS A 44 -15.02 26.38 27.59
N THR A 45 -15.08 26.15 28.91
CA THR A 45 -15.34 27.22 29.86
C THR A 45 -14.41 28.40 29.68
N GLY A 46 -14.95 29.60 29.53
CA GLY A 46 -14.23 30.83 29.24
C GLY A 46 -14.01 31.12 27.74
N ALA A 47 -14.43 30.23 26.83
CA ALA A 47 -14.36 30.52 25.38
C ALA A 47 -15.24 31.72 25.03
N VAL A 48 -14.71 32.59 24.16
CA VAL A 48 -15.46 33.73 23.61
C VAL A 48 -16.50 33.19 22.63
N ILE A 49 -17.74 33.57 22.80
CA ILE A 49 -18.86 33.17 21.95
C ILE A 49 -19.63 34.38 21.45
N TYR A 50 -20.29 34.19 20.30
CA TYR A 50 -21.21 35.17 19.71
C TYR A 50 -22.60 34.56 19.65
N VAL A 51 -23.59 35.29 20.19
CA VAL A 51 -24.97 34.84 20.29
C VAL A 51 -25.90 35.84 19.64
N GLN A 52 -26.93 35.34 18.95
CA GLN A 52 -27.99 36.13 18.34
C GLN A 52 -29.20 36.20 19.23
N GLU A 53 -29.76 37.41 19.41
CA GLU A 53 -31.03 37.60 20.09
C GLU A 53 -32.19 37.15 19.18
N SER A 54 -33.04 36.25 19.68
CA SER A 54 -34.22 35.77 18.95
C SER A 54 -35.24 36.88 18.75
N GLN A 55 -35.80 36.96 17.54
CA GLN A 55 -36.87 37.89 17.23
C GLN A 55 -38.25 37.40 17.75
N ASN A 56 -38.36 36.13 18.14
CA ASN A 56 -39.62 35.57 18.66
C ASN A 56 -39.66 35.70 20.19
N PRO A 57 -40.53 36.59 20.73
CA PRO A 57 -40.63 36.84 22.17
C PRO A 57 -41.20 35.65 22.96
N GLU A 58 -41.91 34.71 22.31
CA GLU A 58 -42.51 33.54 22.95
C GLU A 58 -41.54 32.36 23.11
N ARG A 59 -40.34 32.46 22.59
CA ARG A 59 -39.34 31.40 22.76
C ARG A 59 -38.84 31.30 24.21
N LYS A 60 -38.68 30.03 24.66
CA LYS A 60 -38.13 29.73 25.98
C LYS A 60 -36.65 30.15 26.16
N THR A 61 -35.91 30.24 25.06
CA THR A 61 -34.52 30.69 25.03
C THR A 61 -34.40 31.96 24.20
N LYS A 62 -33.87 33.01 24.81
CA LYS A 62 -33.72 34.32 24.18
C LYS A 62 -32.58 34.35 23.17
N TRP A 63 -31.58 33.52 23.36
CA TRP A 63 -30.31 33.56 22.65
C TRP A 63 -30.06 32.28 21.86
N ASP A 64 -29.51 32.40 20.63
CA ASP A 64 -28.97 31.34 19.81
C ASP A 64 -27.46 31.46 19.71
N LEU A 65 -26.68 30.38 19.90
CA LEU A 65 -25.27 30.35 19.68
C LEU A 65 -24.97 30.39 18.18
N ILE A 66 -24.21 31.39 17.75
CA ILE A 66 -23.84 31.58 16.33
C ILE A 66 -22.40 31.21 16.06
N ALA A 67 -21.45 31.69 16.87
CA ALA A 67 -20.05 31.39 16.64
C ALA A 67 -19.27 31.29 17.95
N VAL A 68 -18.08 30.69 17.87
CA VAL A 68 -17.11 30.54 18.96
C VAL A 68 -15.71 30.84 18.46
N GLU A 69 -14.89 31.47 19.29
CA GLU A 69 -13.46 31.67 19.03
C GLU A 69 -12.64 30.45 19.46
N LYS A 70 -11.73 30.02 18.60
CA LYS A 70 -10.73 29.00 18.89
C LYS A 70 -9.35 29.46 18.39
N GLY A 71 -8.53 29.95 19.30
CA GLY A 71 -7.25 30.55 18.94
C GLY A 71 -7.44 31.81 18.10
N ASP A 72 -6.93 31.81 16.89
CA ASP A 72 -7.02 32.90 15.91
C ASP A 72 -8.22 32.77 14.95
N ARG A 73 -9.10 31.78 15.15
CA ARG A 73 -10.22 31.48 14.27
C ARG A 73 -11.56 31.76 14.93
N ILE A 74 -12.52 32.22 14.13
CA ILE A 74 -13.94 32.23 14.48
C ILE A 74 -14.62 31.09 13.74
N ILE A 75 -15.35 30.25 14.47
CA ILE A 75 -16.01 29.06 13.94
C ILE A 75 -17.52 29.27 14.06
N ASN A 76 -18.24 29.24 12.96
CA ASN A 76 -19.69 29.32 12.97
C ASN A 76 -20.28 28.00 13.49
N MET A 77 -21.22 28.11 14.42
CA MET A 77 -21.85 26.97 15.13
C MET A 77 -23.27 26.70 14.69
N ASP A 78 -23.81 27.45 13.75
CA ASP A 78 -25.17 27.27 13.24
C ASP A 78 -25.24 26.14 12.24
N SER A 79 -25.77 24.98 12.66
CA SER A 79 -25.88 23.79 11.81
C SER A 79 -26.95 23.89 10.71
N GLN A 80 -27.77 24.93 10.72
CA GLN A 80 -28.83 25.15 9.72
C GLN A 80 -28.36 26.04 8.56
N ILE A 81 -27.24 26.74 8.73
CA ILE A 81 -26.79 27.74 7.80
C ILE A 81 -26.06 27.20 6.56
N PRO A 82 -25.35 26.03 6.61
CA PRO A 82 -24.60 25.52 5.47
C PRO A 82 -25.40 25.41 4.18
N ASN A 83 -26.64 24.88 4.25
CA ASN A 83 -27.47 24.70 3.05
C ASN A 83 -27.78 26.03 2.40
N ARG A 84 -28.09 27.06 3.19
CA ARG A 84 -28.44 28.38 2.69
C ARG A 84 -27.21 29.10 2.11
N VAL A 85 -26.07 29.02 2.77
CA VAL A 85 -24.84 29.67 2.29
C VAL A 85 -24.41 29.08 0.94
N VAL A 86 -24.53 27.75 0.76
CA VAL A 86 -24.27 27.11 -0.53
C VAL A 86 -25.31 27.49 -1.58
N GLN A 87 -26.59 27.55 -1.20
CA GLN A 87 -27.65 27.98 -2.12
C GLN A 87 -27.39 29.40 -2.62
N ASP A 88 -27.22 30.38 -1.71
CA ASP A 88 -26.95 31.79 -2.04
C ASP A 88 -25.72 31.88 -2.97
N TRP A 89 -24.65 31.14 -2.67
CA TRP A 89 -23.39 31.12 -3.43
C TRP A 89 -23.55 30.55 -4.85
N ILE A 90 -24.37 29.51 -5.04
CA ILE A 90 -24.70 28.94 -6.35
C ILE A 90 -25.58 29.90 -7.15
N GLU A 91 -26.58 30.55 -6.52
CA GLU A 91 -27.46 31.54 -7.15
C GLU A 91 -26.70 32.79 -7.62
N GLU A 92 -25.59 33.12 -6.98
CA GLU A 92 -24.64 34.16 -7.39
C GLU A 92 -23.76 33.74 -8.57
N GLY A 93 -23.87 32.49 -9.07
CA GLY A 93 -23.18 32.02 -10.27
C GLY A 93 -21.77 31.48 -10.04
N ASN A 94 -21.44 31.07 -8.80
CA ASN A 94 -20.07 30.63 -8.47
C ASN A 94 -19.75 29.20 -8.93
N LEU A 95 -20.47 28.18 -8.54
CA LEU A 95 -20.09 26.77 -8.81
C LEU A 95 -20.47 26.33 -10.24
N PHE A 96 -21.55 26.85 -10.78
CA PHE A 96 -22.09 26.50 -12.09
C PHE A 96 -22.40 27.75 -12.94
N GLU A 97 -22.12 27.63 -14.21
CA GLU A 97 -22.53 28.67 -15.19
C GLU A 97 -24.00 28.49 -15.57
N ASP A 98 -24.66 29.61 -15.93
CA ASP A 98 -26.06 29.69 -16.44
C ASP A 98 -27.06 28.88 -15.57
N VAL A 99 -27.05 29.12 -14.25
CA VAL A 99 -28.01 28.53 -13.32
C VAL A 99 -29.42 29.04 -13.60
N ARG A 100 -30.36 28.14 -13.86
CA ARG A 100 -31.78 28.44 -14.16
C ARG A 100 -32.71 28.20 -13.00
N LEU A 101 -32.39 27.19 -12.17
CA LEU A 101 -33.19 26.80 -11.04
C LEU A 101 -32.31 26.30 -9.91
N VAL A 102 -32.54 26.82 -8.69
CA VAL A 102 -32.04 26.20 -7.46
C VAL A 102 -33.23 25.89 -6.58
N LYS A 103 -33.45 24.64 -6.25
CA LYS A 103 -34.57 24.19 -5.45
C LYS A 103 -34.07 23.44 -4.21
N PRO A 104 -34.32 23.97 -3.00
CA PRO A 104 -33.97 23.30 -1.77
C PRO A 104 -34.85 22.07 -1.52
N GLU A 105 -34.35 21.15 -0.71
CA GLU A 105 -35.07 20.00 -0.14
C GLU A 105 -35.83 19.16 -1.18
N THR A 106 -35.16 18.74 -2.24
CA THR A 106 -35.77 17.99 -3.34
C THR A 106 -35.69 16.49 -3.08
N THR A 107 -36.86 15.82 -3.15
CA THR A 107 -36.97 14.36 -2.95
C THR A 107 -36.48 13.62 -4.20
N TYR A 108 -35.61 12.62 -3.98
CA TYR A 108 -35.19 11.63 -4.96
C TYR A 108 -35.21 10.25 -4.30
N CYS A 109 -35.93 9.30 -4.89
CA CYS A 109 -36.15 7.96 -4.32
C CYS A 109 -36.60 8.02 -2.84
N ASN A 110 -35.78 7.49 -1.94
CA ASN A 110 -36.04 7.43 -0.50
C ASN A 110 -35.26 8.48 0.30
N SER A 111 -34.61 9.44 -0.35
CA SER A 111 -33.92 10.55 0.29
C SER A 111 -34.42 11.89 -0.17
N ARG A 112 -34.15 12.91 0.63
CA ARG A 112 -34.39 14.31 0.33
C ARG A 112 -33.02 14.99 0.37
N PHE A 113 -32.52 15.37 -0.82
CA PHE A 113 -31.27 16.06 -0.97
C PHE A 113 -31.41 17.56 -0.66
N ASP A 114 -30.36 18.15 -0.15
CA ASP A 114 -30.38 19.54 0.33
C ASP A 114 -30.65 20.52 -0.79
N LEU A 115 -30.06 20.33 -1.99
CA LEU A 115 -30.28 21.21 -3.16
C LEU A 115 -30.43 20.38 -4.44
N TYR A 116 -31.28 20.90 -5.35
CA TYR A 116 -31.40 20.48 -6.75
C TYR A 116 -31.17 21.68 -7.64
N VAL A 117 -30.31 21.54 -8.66
CA VAL A 117 -29.93 22.63 -9.57
C VAL A 117 -30.18 22.21 -11.00
N GLU A 118 -30.73 23.13 -11.82
CA GLU A 118 -30.80 23.02 -13.28
C GLU A 118 -30.04 24.18 -13.94
N THR A 119 -29.23 23.87 -14.96
CA THR A 119 -28.47 24.82 -15.74
C THR A 119 -29.04 25.00 -17.15
N GLY A 120 -28.69 26.06 -17.85
CA GLY A 120 -29.21 26.35 -19.18
C GLY A 120 -28.80 25.35 -20.26
N ASP A 121 -27.70 24.64 -20.07
CA ASP A 121 -27.24 23.50 -20.87
C ASP A 121 -27.97 22.18 -20.50
N LYS A 122 -29.01 22.24 -19.65
CA LYS A 122 -29.89 21.16 -19.23
C LYS A 122 -29.25 20.12 -18.29
N ARG A 123 -28.16 20.44 -17.63
CA ARG A 123 -27.64 19.58 -16.55
C ARG A 123 -28.63 19.59 -15.38
N LYS A 124 -28.81 18.42 -14.78
CA LYS A 124 -29.63 18.20 -13.59
C LYS A 124 -28.74 17.69 -12.47
N ILE A 125 -28.67 18.42 -11.38
CA ILE A 125 -27.63 18.28 -10.38
C ILE A 125 -28.26 18.11 -9.00
N PHE A 126 -27.89 17.07 -8.27
CA PHE A 126 -28.19 16.92 -6.86
C PHE A 126 -26.99 17.26 -5.99
N ILE A 127 -27.23 17.99 -4.91
CA ILE A 127 -26.17 18.39 -3.97
C ILE A 127 -26.64 18.04 -2.53
N GLU A 128 -25.81 17.29 -1.84
CA GLU A 128 -25.92 17.04 -0.40
C GLU A 128 -24.89 17.91 0.31
N VAL A 129 -25.33 18.75 1.23
CA VAL A 129 -24.50 19.72 1.96
C VAL A 129 -24.19 19.20 3.37
N LYS A 130 -22.96 19.35 3.82
CA LYS A 130 -22.50 18.95 5.15
C LYS A 130 -21.71 20.07 5.82
N GLY A 131 -22.21 20.60 6.93
CA GLY A 131 -21.48 21.55 7.77
C GLY A 131 -20.35 20.85 8.53
N VAL A 132 -19.17 21.45 8.56
CA VAL A 132 -17.97 20.92 9.20
C VAL A 132 -17.41 21.93 10.20
N THR A 133 -17.36 21.54 11.48
CA THR A 133 -16.85 22.37 12.58
C THR A 133 -15.71 21.69 13.36
N LEU A 134 -15.51 20.37 13.18
CA LEU A 134 -14.46 19.62 13.87
C LEU A 134 -13.11 19.91 13.22
N GLU A 135 -12.26 20.63 13.92
CA GLU A 135 -10.90 21.00 13.48
C GLU A 135 -9.85 20.64 14.53
N GLU A 136 -8.73 20.08 14.08
CA GLU A 136 -7.54 19.83 14.89
C GLU A 136 -6.27 20.06 14.06
N ASN A 137 -5.42 21.00 14.49
CA ASN A 137 -4.15 21.36 13.83
C ASN A 137 -4.31 21.73 12.32
N GLY A 138 -5.37 22.43 11.99
CA GLY A 138 -5.68 22.83 10.60
C GLY A 138 -6.32 21.72 9.76
N VAL A 139 -6.57 20.55 10.30
CA VAL A 139 -7.26 19.45 9.62
C VAL A 139 -8.71 19.40 10.07
N VAL A 140 -9.63 19.46 9.10
CA VAL A 140 -11.06 19.37 9.39
C VAL A 140 -11.61 17.99 9.05
N ARG A 141 -12.55 17.51 9.88
CA ARG A 141 -13.08 16.15 9.78
C ARG A 141 -14.60 16.13 9.86
N PHE A 142 -15.20 15.18 9.13
CA PHE A 142 -16.62 14.85 9.20
C PHE A 142 -16.83 13.32 9.08
N PRO A 143 -17.79 12.72 9.79
CA PRO A 143 -18.66 13.33 10.80
C PRO A 143 -18.00 13.44 12.17
N ASP A 144 -18.55 14.28 13.05
CA ASP A 144 -18.17 14.38 14.47
C ASP A 144 -18.87 13.34 15.35
N ALA A 145 -19.93 12.71 14.84
CA ALA A 145 -20.66 11.58 15.42
C ALA A 145 -21.14 10.61 14.33
N PRO A 146 -21.32 9.30 14.61
CA PRO A 146 -21.83 8.35 13.64
C PRO A 146 -23.17 8.79 13.02
N SER A 147 -23.31 8.66 11.67
CA SER A 147 -24.47 9.09 10.91
C SER A 147 -24.82 8.11 9.78
N GLU A 148 -25.69 7.15 10.05
CA GLU A 148 -26.19 6.21 9.04
C GLU A 148 -26.95 6.92 7.91
N ARG A 149 -27.64 8.02 8.24
CA ARG A 149 -28.30 8.86 7.24
C ARG A 149 -27.32 9.43 6.22
N ALA A 150 -26.11 9.84 6.65
CA ALA A 150 -25.10 10.36 5.74
C ALA A 150 -24.58 9.26 4.80
N VAL A 151 -24.42 8.03 5.28
CA VAL A 151 -24.06 6.87 4.45
C VAL A 151 -25.13 6.63 3.37
N LYS A 152 -26.40 6.57 3.76
CA LYS A 152 -27.54 6.37 2.84
C LYS A 152 -27.57 7.46 1.74
N HIS A 153 -27.40 8.73 2.10
CA HIS A 153 -27.42 9.82 1.14
C HIS A 153 -26.29 9.70 0.11
N LEU A 154 -25.06 9.28 0.52
CA LEU A 154 -23.94 9.03 -0.40
C LEU A 154 -24.23 7.88 -1.37
N GLU A 155 -24.86 6.81 -0.91
CA GLU A 155 -25.26 5.69 -1.75
C GLU A 155 -26.31 6.10 -2.79
N GLU A 156 -27.31 6.89 -2.39
CA GLU A 156 -28.34 7.39 -3.29
C GLU A 156 -27.80 8.44 -4.29
N LEU A 157 -26.82 9.28 -3.92
CA LEU A 157 -26.11 10.14 -4.88
C LEU A 157 -25.40 9.30 -5.95
N GLY A 158 -24.73 8.19 -5.55
CA GLY A 158 -24.11 7.26 -6.49
C GLY A 158 -25.13 6.58 -7.42
N HIS A 159 -26.36 6.37 -6.99
CA HIS A 159 -27.46 5.90 -7.86
C HIS A 159 -27.93 6.99 -8.83
N ALA A 160 -28.06 8.24 -8.37
CA ALA A 160 -28.46 9.36 -9.23
C ALA A 160 -27.48 9.56 -10.39
N VAL A 161 -26.17 9.40 -10.16
CA VAL A 161 -25.16 9.45 -11.24
C VAL A 161 -25.41 8.39 -12.31
N LYS A 162 -25.74 7.15 -11.92
CA LYS A 162 -26.04 6.06 -12.87
C LYS A 162 -27.31 6.33 -13.69
N GLU A 163 -28.23 7.15 -13.21
CA GLU A 163 -29.45 7.57 -13.89
C GLU A 163 -29.25 8.83 -14.76
N GLY A 164 -28.02 9.34 -14.84
CA GLY A 164 -27.67 10.48 -15.69
C GLY A 164 -27.78 11.85 -15.04
N TYR A 165 -27.93 11.91 -13.72
CA TYR A 165 -27.79 13.16 -12.97
C TYR A 165 -26.31 13.40 -12.65
N GLU A 166 -25.93 14.67 -12.48
CA GLU A 166 -24.70 15.01 -11.77
C GLU A 166 -24.99 15.03 -10.27
N ALA A 167 -24.03 14.61 -9.47
CA ALA A 167 -24.21 14.54 -8.03
C ALA A 167 -22.98 15.08 -7.29
N TYR A 168 -23.24 15.84 -6.24
CA TYR A 168 -22.21 16.47 -5.41
C TYR A 168 -22.48 16.20 -3.93
N VAL A 169 -21.41 15.95 -3.18
CA VAL A 169 -21.39 16.15 -1.73
C VAL A 169 -20.51 17.35 -1.42
N PHE A 170 -21.07 18.35 -0.77
CA PHE A 170 -20.44 19.64 -0.53
C PHE A 170 -20.20 19.83 0.97
N PHE A 171 -18.93 19.84 1.38
CA PHE A 171 -18.55 20.10 2.76
C PHE A 171 -18.31 21.59 2.97
N VAL A 172 -19.16 22.22 3.77
CA VAL A 172 -19.04 23.62 4.18
C VAL A 172 -18.22 23.66 5.47
N ILE A 173 -16.99 24.08 5.37
CA ILE A 173 -16.09 24.21 6.51
C ILE A 173 -16.37 25.58 7.15
N GLN A 174 -17.06 25.57 8.29
CA GLN A 174 -17.58 26.76 8.95
C GLN A 174 -16.50 27.58 9.68
N MET A 175 -15.30 27.65 9.10
CA MET A 175 -14.16 28.44 9.53
C MET A 175 -13.19 28.67 8.37
N LYS A 176 -12.23 29.59 8.51
CA LYS A 176 -11.19 29.90 7.52
C LYS A 176 -9.83 29.31 7.86
N GLY A 177 -8.99 29.17 6.83
CA GLY A 177 -7.56 28.91 6.98
C GLY A 177 -7.22 27.50 7.44
N VAL A 178 -7.94 26.50 6.93
CA VAL A 178 -7.67 25.09 7.16
C VAL A 178 -6.74 24.51 6.07
N ARG A 179 -6.06 23.42 6.36
CA ARG A 179 -5.10 22.80 5.46
C ARG A 179 -5.75 21.83 4.48
N TYR A 180 -6.63 20.97 4.97
CA TYR A 180 -7.40 20.01 4.18
C TYR A 180 -8.57 19.43 4.96
N PHE A 181 -9.54 18.89 4.22
CA PHE A 181 -10.65 18.09 4.74
C PHE A 181 -10.34 16.58 4.61
N THR A 182 -10.72 15.79 5.60
CA THR A 182 -10.67 14.33 5.55
C THR A 182 -11.87 13.69 6.25
N PRO A 183 -12.43 12.57 5.74
CA PRO A 183 -13.48 11.87 6.47
C PRO A 183 -12.96 11.27 7.77
N ASN A 184 -13.77 11.34 8.84
CA ASN A 184 -13.40 10.91 10.18
C ASN A 184 -13.57 9.41 10.38
N ARG A 185 -12.53 8.65 10.01
CA ARG A 185 -12.56 7.19 10.10
C ARG A 185 -12.63 6.68 11.54
N ASP A 186 -12.05 7.39 12.49
CA ASP A 186 -12.07 7.02 13.91
C ASP A 186 -13.50 7.09 14.49
N THR A 187 -14.32 8.00 13.96
CA THR A 187 -15.72 8.18 14.38
C THR A 187 -16.68 7.29 13.58
N HIS A 188 -16.52 7.21 12.25
CA HIS A 188 -17.49 6.49 11.39
C HIS A 188 -16.80 5.88 10.14
N PRO A 189 -16.17 4.70 10.25
CA PRO A 189 -15.52 4.03 9.13
C PRO A 189 -16.44 3.80 7.92
N ALA A 190 -17.72 3.43 8.16
CA ALA A 190 -18.70 3.18 7.11
C ALA A 190 -18.96 4.41 6.23
N PHE A 191 -18.98 5.62 6.83
CA PHE A 191 -19.10 6.87 6.09
C PHE A 191 -17.90 7.10 5.16
N CYS A 192 -16.69 6.85 5.65
CA CYS A 192 -15.47 7.00 4.85
C CYS A 192 -15.48 6.07 3.63
N ASP A 193 -15.91 4.82 3.83
CA ASP A 193 -15.99 3.84 2.76
C ASP A 193 -17.13 4.17 1.78
N ALA A 194 -18.25 4.70 2.25
CA ALA A 194 -19.37 5.18 1.41
C ALA A 194 -18.95 6.39 0.57
N LEU A 195 -18.22 7.36 1.16
CA LEU A 195 -17.73 8.54 0.45
C LEU A 195 -16.77 8.16 -0.70
N LYS A 196 -15.87 7.20 -0.45
CA LYS A 196 -14.99 6.67 -1.50
C LYS A 196 -15.76 5.95 -2.62
N ARG A 197 -16.76 5.14 -2.26
CA ARG A 197 -17.63 4.48 -3.25
C ARG A 197 -18.43 5.48 -4.07
N ALA A 198 -18.95 6.52 -3.43
CA ALA A 198 -19.69 7.60 -4.11
C ALA A 198 -18.78 8.32 -5.11
N GLN A 199 -17.56 8.70 -4.71
CA GLN A 199 -16.58 9.32 -5.60
C GLN A 199 -16.23 8.40 -6.78
N ALA A 200 -15.98 7.11 -6.54
CA ALA A 200 -15.71 6.13 -7.59
C ALA A 200 -16.90 5.92 -8.55
N ALA A 201 -18.11 6.17 -8.10
CA ALA A 201 -19.33 6.14 -8.90
C ALA A 201 -19.56 7.43 -9.72
N GLY A 202 -18.71 8.45 -9.56
CA GLY A 202 -18.80 9.74 -10.26
C GLY A 202 -19.44 10.88 -9.46
N VAL A 203 -19.67 10.70 -8.14
CA VAL A 203 -20.10 11.81 -7.27
C VAL A 203 -18.93 12.75 -7.02
N HIS A 204 -19.11 14.03 -7.26
CA HIS A 204 -18.12 15.06 -6.97
C HIS A 204 -18.07 15.33 -5.46
N VAL A 205 -16.86 15.28 -4.88
CA VAL A 205 -16.64 15.55 -3.46
C VAL A 205 -15.91 16.88 -3.33
N LEU A 206 -16.59 17.90 -2.84
CA LEU A 206 -16.07 19.25 -2.70
C LEU A 206 -16.01 19.65 -1.23
N ALA A 207 -15.03 20.44 -0.87
CA ALA A 207 -14.92 21.09 0.42
C ALA A 207 -14.49 22.54 0.22
N TYR A 208 -15.19 23.47 0.84
CA TYR A 208 -14.89 24.88 0.81
C TYR A 208 -14.84 25.42 2.23
N ASP A 209 -13.85 26.27 2.51
CA ASP A 209 -13.82 27.01 3.75
C ASP A 209 -14.72 28.25 3.68
N CYS A 210 -14.94 28.88 4.81
CA CYS A 210 -15.78 30.04 4.91
C CYS A 210 -15.04 31.21 5.55
N GLU A 211 -15.21 32.42 5.00
CA GLU A 211 -14.95 33.65 5.72
C GLU A 211 -16.01 33.79 6.82
N VAL A 212 -15.58 33.77 8.07
CA VAL A 212 -16.46 33.82 9.24
C VAL A 212 -16.10 35.00 10.11
N SER A 213 -17.10 35.82 10.44
CA SER A 213 -17.00 36.89 11.43
C SER A 213 -17.97 36.65 12.58
N ALA A 214 -18.01 37.55 13.53
CA ALA A 214 -18.99 37.51 14.64
C ALA A 214 -20.42 37.46 14.18
N ASP A 215 -20.72 38.07 13.00
CA ASP A 215 -22.09 38.28 12.48
C ASP A 215 -22.29 37.81 11.04
N SER A 216 -21.31 37.14 10.43
CA SER A 216 -21.45 36.67 9.05
C SER A 216 -20.71 35.36 8.78
N ILE A 217 -21.17 34.68 7.70
CA ILE A 217 -20.52 33.52 7.11
C ILE A 217 -20.73 33.55 5.59
N GLU A 218 -19.67 33.36 4.80
CA GLU A 218 -19.68 33.32 3.33
C GLU A 218 -18.72 32.24 2.84
N VAL A 219 -19.08 31.49 1.76
CA VAL A 219 -18.16 30.51 1.13
C VAL A 219 -16.96 31.26 0.57
N ASN A 220 -15.75 30.73 0.77
CA ASN A 220 -14.51 31.38 0.40
C ASN A 220 -13.69 30.53 -0.58
N GLU A 221 -12.74 29.73 -0.13
CA GLU A 221 -11.81 29.02 -0.99
C GLU A 221 -12.01 27.50 -0.96
N GLU A 222 -11.69 26.85 -2.07
CA GLU A 222 -11.69 25.39 -2.13
C GLU A 222 -10.60 24.82 -1.23
N VAL A 223 -10.96 23.80 -0.47
CA VAL A 223 -10.08 23.10 0.46
C VAL A 223 -9.76 21.71 -0.09
N PRO A 224 -8.49 21.29 -0.13
CA PRO A 224 -8.12 19.95 -0.58
C PRO A 224 -8.87 18.85 0.17
N VAL A 225 -9.45 17.89 -0.56
CA VAL A 225 -10.12 16.72 0.01
C VAL A 225 -9.17 15.54 0.02
N VAL A 226 -8.89 14.99 1.21
CA VAL A 226 -8.02 13.84 1.40
C VAL A 226 -8.85 12.66 1.89
N LEU A 227 -9.24 11.75 1.00
CA LEU A 227 -10.04 10.57 1.35
C LEU A 227 -9.20 9.41 1.90
N GLY A 228 -7.87 9.48 1.76
CA GLY A 228 -6.90 8.53 2.27
C GLY A 228 -6.53 8.72 3.75
N SER A 229 -5.37 8.19 4.12
CA SER A 229 -4.81 8.38 5.45
C SER A 229 -4.08 9.72 5.56
N PRO A 230 -4.52 10.63 6.45
CA PRO A 230 -3.82 11.90 6.68
C PRO A 230 -2.33 11.72 7.03
N LEU A 231 -2.01 10.75 7.88
CA LEU A 231 -0.62 10.46 8.27
C LEU A 231 0.24 10.03 7.07
N LEU A 232 -0.32 9.26 6.14
CA LEU A 232 0.39 8.90 4.91
C LEU A 232 0.55 10.12 3.99
N LYS A 233 -0.47 10.97 3.90
CA LYS A 233 -0.36 12.22 3.12
C LYS A 233 0.73 13.13 3.66
N GLU A 234 0.76 13.34 4.97
CA GLU A 234 1.79 14.14 5.64
C GLU A 234 3.19 13.53 5.58
N SER A 235 3.30 12.20 5.41
CA SER A 235 4.57 11.50 5.27
C SER A 235 5.24 11.67 3.90
N VAL A 236 4.51 12.12 2.87
CA VAL A 236 5.01 12.16 1.48
C VAL A 236 6.26 13.02 1.36
N GLU A 237 6.18 14.29 1.74
CA GLU A 237 7.29 15.23 1.60
C GLU A 237 8.52 14.82 2.43
N PRO A 238 8.40 14.46 3.72
CA PRO A 238 9.52 13.96 4.50
C PRO A 238 10.19 12.72 3.92
N VAL A 239 9.41 11.76 3.39
CA VAL A 239 9.94 10.54 2.75
C VAL A 239 10.71 10.88 1.48
N VAL A 240 10.15 11.69 0.59
CA VAL A 240 10.78 12.08 -0.67
C VAL A 240 12.07 12.87 -0.43
N ALA A 241 12.04 13.87 0.46
CA ALA A 241 13.20 14.68 0.80
C ALA A 241 14.32 13.82 1.41
N TRP A 242 13.96 12.93 2.33
CA TRP A 242 14.92 12.01 2.94
C TRP A 242 15.53 11.06 1.92
N TYR A 243 14.71 10.45 1.06
CA TYR A 243 15.18 9.51 0.02
C TYR A 243 16.18 10.17 -0.91
N ARG A 244 15.88 11.35 -1.43
CA ARG A 244 16.79 12.10 -2.33
C ARG A 244 18.16 12.35 -1.72
N LYS A 245 18.22 12.52 -0.39
CA LYS A 245 19.47 12.78 0.36
C LYS A 245 20.20 11.52 0.81
N HIS A 246 19.50 10.41 1.10
CA HIS A 246 20.06 9.26 1.82
C HIS A 246 19.95 7.93 1.06
N ARG A 247 19.44 7.94 -0.17
CA ARG A 247 19.34 6.72 -0.99
C ARG A 247 20.72 6.09 -1.18
N ARG A 248 20.78 4.75 -1.11
CA ARG A 248 21.99 4.00 -1.43
C ARG A 248 22.27 4.05 -2.93
N ASP A 249 23.55 4.10 -3.30
CA ASP A 249 23.99 3.94 -4.69
C ASP A 249 23.88 2.47 -5.06
N LEU A 250 23.00 2.18 -6.00
CA LEU A 250 22.71 0.82 -6.46
C LEU A 250 22.72 0.79 -7.99
N PRO A 251 23.35 -0.24 -8.63
CA PRO A 251 23.53 -0.27 -10.09
C PRO A 251 22.22 -0.10 -10.88
N TRP A 252 21.11 -0.63 -10.38
CA TRP A 252 19.80 -0.54 -11.03
C TRP A 252 19.09 0.82 -10.86
N ARG A 253 19.69 1.77 -10.14
CA ARG A 253 19.18 3.14 -9.96
C ARG A 253 19.85 4.17 -10.85
N GLU A 254 20.95 3.82 -11.53
CA GLU A 254 21.69 4.76 -12.38
C GLU A 254 20.93 5.07 -13.67
N HIS A 255 20.40 4.02 -14.32
CA HIS A 255 19.62 4.13 -15.56
C HIS A 255 18.35 3.27 -15.47
N PRO A 256 17.29 3.74 -14.81
CA PRO A 256 16.12 2.94 -14.48
C PRO A 256 15.14 2.82 -15.66
N ASP A 257 15.53 2.10 -16.72
CA ASP A 257 14.55 1.65 -17.73
C ASP A 257 13.72 0.45 -17.22
N ALA A 258 12.60 0.17 -17.90
CA ALA A 258 11.65 -0.86 -17.45
C ALA A 258 12.27 -2.26 -17.37
N TYR A 259 13.14 -2.64 -18.30
CA TYR A 259 13.80 -3.93 -18.30
C TYR A 259 14.76 -4.06 -17.11
N ARG A 260 15.59 -3.08 -16.88
CA ARG A 260 16.57 -3.05 -15.78
C ARG A 260 15.90 -3.02 -14.41
N VAL A 261 14.84 -2.22 -14.26
CA VAL A 261 14.01 -2.21 -13.05
C VAL A 261 13.40 -3.59 -12.83
N TRP A 262 12.79 -4.17 -13.85
CA TRP A 262 12.19 -5.49 -13.75
C TRP A 262 13.20 -6.57 -13.33
N VAL A 263 14.38 -6.63 -13.96
CA VAL A 263 15.44 -7.59 -13.61
C VAL A 263 15.84 -7.45 -12.15
N SER A 264 16.14 -6.22 -11.70
CA SER A 264 16.55 -5.97 -10.32
C SER A 264 15.46 -6.35 -9.31
N GLU A 265 14.20 -5.98 -9.58
CA GLU A 265 13.08 -6.24 -8.66
C GLU A 265 12.78 -7.74 -8.51
N ILE A 266 12.92 -8.51 -9.59
CA ILE A 266 12.78 -9.97 -9.50
C ILE A 266 13.97 -10.60 -8.76
N MET A 267 15.20 -10.12 -8.96
CA MET A 267 16.37 -10.62 -8.24
C MET A 267 16.30 -10.33 -6.73
N LEU A 268 15.79 -9.15 -6.36
CA LEU A 268 15.67 -8.71 -4.97
C LEU A 268 14.57 -9.46 -4.19
N GLN A 269 13.68 -10.18 -4.86
CA GLN A 269 12.69 -11.01 -4.16
C GLN A 269 13.39 -12.06 -3.30
N GLN A 270 13.29 -11.92 -1.97
CA GLN A 270 13.89 -12.83 -0.98
C GLN A 270 15.42 -12.96 -1.04
N THR A 271 16.11 -12.04 -1.71
CA THR A 271 17.57 -11.99 -1.81
C THR A 271 18.09 -10.65 -1.29
N ARG A 272 19.19 -10.67 -0.54
CA ARG A 272 19.79 -9.45 0.02
C ARG A 272 20.43 -8.61 -1.08
N VAL A 273 20.33 -7.29 -0.97
CA VAL A 273 20.88 -6.31 -1.93
C VAL A 273 22.34 -6.60 -2.31
N GLU A 274 23.21 -6.78 -1.33
CA GLU A 274 24.65 -7.02 -1.60
C GLU A 274 24.91 -8.33 -2.37
N ALA A 275 24.09 -9.34 -2.16
CA ALA A 275 24.18 -10.58 -2.92
C ALA A 275 23.70 -10.41 -4.36
N VAL A 276 22.74 -9.51 -4.62
CA VAL A 276 22.17 -9.29 -5.97
C VAL A 276 23.13 -8.53 -6.88
N LYS A 277 23.91 -7.56 -6.37
CA LYS A 277 24.79 -6.71 -7.19
C LYS A 277 25.60 -7.48 -8.25
N PRO A 278 26.45 -8.47 -7.90
CA PRO A 278 27.28 -9.19 -8.89
C PRO A 278 26.42 -10.05 -9.84
N TYR A 279 25.23 -10.49 -9.43
CA TYR A 279 24.32 -11.23 -10.32
C TYR A 279 23.66 -10.32 -11.34
N TYR A 280 23.27 -9.14 -10.93
CA TYR A 280 22.63 -8.16 -11.78
C TYR A 280 23.53 -7.73 -12.94
N GLU A 281 24.78 -7.37 -12.65
CA GLU A 281 25.77 -6.97 -13.65
C GLU A 281 26.02 -8.09 -14.66
N ARG A 282 26.32 -9.29 -14.18
CA ARG A 282 26.58 -10.47 -15.00
C ARG A 282 25.36 -10.90 -15.83
N PHE A 283 24.15 -10.75 -15.28
CA PHE A 283 22.91 -11.08 -15.97
C PHE A 283 22.64 -10.11 -17.13
N LEU A 284 22.83 -8.81 -16.92
CA LEU A 284 22.67 -7.80 -17.97
C LEU A 284 23.75 -7.88 -19.05
N GLU A 285 24.96 -8.33 -18.70
CA GLU A 285 26.01 -8.63 -19.70
C GLU A 285 25.58 -9.81 -20.61
N ALA A 286 24.99 -10.86 -20.02
CA ALA A 286 24.54 -12.04 -20.77
C ALA A 286 23.22 -11.82 -21.53
N PHE A 287 22.34 -10.98 -21.00
CA PHE A 287 20.99 -10.68 -21.51
C PHE A 287 20.73 -9.17 -21.39
N PRO A 288 21.27 -8.36 -22.31
CA PRO A 288 21.25 -6.89 -22.21
C PRO A 288 19.85 -6.29 -22.39
N ASP A 289 18.93 -7.01 -23.00
CA ASP A 289 17.58 -6.56 -23.33
C ASP A 289 16.55 -7.69 -23.30
N VAL A 290 15.29 -7.33 -23.53
CA VAL A 290 14.15 -8.26 -23.54
C VAL A 290 14.28 -9.32 -24.62
N ALA A 291 14.85 -8.97 -25.79
CA ALA A 291 15.00 -9.90 -26.90
C ALA A 291 16.02 -10.99 -26.57
N ALA A 292 17.17 -10.61 -26.05
CA ALA A 292 18.21 -11.54 -25.62
C ALA A 292 17.70 -12.49 -24.52
N LEU A 293 16.87 -11.99 -23.60
CA LEU A 293 16.26 -12.83 -22.55
C LEU A 293 15.18 -13.78 -23.12
N ALA A 294 14.37 -13.32 -24.07
CA ALA A 294 13.33 -14.12 -24.69
C ALA A 294 13.92 -15.32 -25.48
N GLU A 295 15.03 -15.10 -26.16
CA GLU A 295 15.72 -16.09 -27.01
C GLU A 295 16.72 -16.96 -26.23
N ALA A 296 16.95 -16.70 -24.95
CA ALA A 296 17.94 -17.40 -24.15
C ALA A 296 17.67 -18.90 -24.07
N GLU A 297 18.69 -19.72 -24.22
CA GLU A 297 18.60 -21.15 -23.92
C GLU A 297 18.38 -21.38 -22.43
N GLU A 298 17.46 -22.29 -22.05
CA GLU A 298 17.06 -22.54 -20.68
C GLU A 298 18.25 -22.88 -19.77
N ASP A 299 19.17 -23.74 -20.22
CA ASP A 299 20.31 -24.16 -19.40
C ASP A 299 21.29 -22.99 -19.14
N LYS A 300 21.51 -22.11 -20.13
CA LYS A 300 22.29 -20.86 -19.96
C LYS A 300 21.58 -19.91 -18.98
N LEU A 301 20.28 -19.74 -19.13
CA LEU A 301 19.47 -18.87 -18.28
C LEU A 301 19.52 -19.31 -16.81
N LEU A 302 19.31 -20.61 -16.57
CA LEU A 302 19.37 -21.21 -15.23
C LEU A 302 20.77 -21.12 -14.63
N LYS A 303 21.83 -21.23 -15.46
CA LYS A 303 23.22 -21.09 -15.01
C LYS A 303 23.52 -19.66 -14.56
N MET A 304 23.05 -18.63 -15.27
CA MET A 304 23.20 -17.24 -14.86
C MET A 304 22.45 -16.92 -13.57
N TRP A 305 21.40 -17.69 -13.26
CA TRP A 305 20.57 -17.54 -12.03
C TRP A 305 21.06 -18.40 -10.86
N GLU A 306 22.06 -19.26 -11.06
CA GLU A 306 22.55 -20.19 -10.05
C GLU A 306 23.01 -19.45 -8.78
N GLY A 307 22.48 -19.85 -7.61
CA GLY A 307 22.76 -19.22 -6.33
C GLY A 307 21.69 -18.26 -5.83
N LEU A 308 20.86 -17.67 -6.71
CA LEU A 308 19.74 -16.80 -6.31
C LEU A 308 18.52 -17.58 -5.79
N GLY A 309 18.40 -18.87 -6.15
CA GLY A 309 17.26 -19.71 -5.77
C GLY A 309 15.93 -19.33 -6.45
N TYR A 310 14.84 -20.03 -6.09
CA TYR A 310 13.50 -19.75 -6.65
C TYR A 310 13.50 -19.63 -8.18
N TYR A 311 14.03 -20.60 -8.87
CA TYR A 311 14.29 -20.59 -10.32
C TYR A 311 13.05 -20.35 -11.19
N ASN A 312 11.84 -20.58 -10.65
CA ASN A 312 10.61 -20.20 -11.35
C ASN A 312 10.53 -18.69 -11.63
N ARG A 313 11.24 -17.86 -10.87
CA ARG A 313 11.30 -16.41 -11.14
C ARG A 313 11.91 -16.15 -12.51
N VAL A 314 13.10 -16.68 -12.79
CA VAL A 314 13.78 -16.45 -14.06
C VAL A 314 13.07 -17.12 -15.24
N ARG A 315 12.43 -18.28 -15.03
CA ARG A 315 11.59 -18.90 -16.06
C ARG A 315 10.36 -18.05 -16.41
N ASN A 316 9.72 -17.48 -15.39
CA ASN A 316 8.62 -16.55 -15.62
C ASN A 316 9.09 -15.27 -16.29
N MET A 317 10.30 -14.78 -15.97
CA MET A 317 10.90 -13.66 -16.68
C MET A 317 11.10 -13.98 -18.16
N GLN A 318 11.60 -15.15 -18.52
CA GLN A 318 11.74 -15.53 -19.92
C GLN A 318 10.39 -15.59 -20.63
N LYS A 319 9.38 -16.19 -20.00
CA LYS A 319 8.01 -16.21 -20.55
C LYS A 319 7.44 -14.81 -20.75
N ALA A 320 7.63 -13.92 -19.77
CA ALA A 320 7.20 -12.54 -19.91
C ALA A 320 7.98 -11.80 -21.00
N ALA A 321 9.29 -12.04 -21.15
CA ALA A 321 10.08 -11.50 -22.25
C ALA A 321 9.53 -11.97 -23.62
N GLN A 322 9.19 -13.25 -23.76
CA GLN A 322 8.54 -13.78 -24.96
C GLN A 322 7.18 -13.13 -25.24
N GLN A 323 6.37 -12.86 -24.18
CA GLN A 323 5.12 -12.11 -24.33
C GLN A 323 5.38 -10.68 -24.83
N VAL A 324 6.38 -9.99 -24.28
CA VAL A 324 6.75 -8.64 -24.73
C VAL A 324 7.18 -8.66 -26.21
N MET A 325 7.92 -9.66 -26.64
CA MET A 325 8.31 -9.81 -28.06
C MET A 325 7.11 -10.04 -28.96
N THR A 326 6.17 -10.88 -28.56
CA THR A 326 5.04 -11.32 -29.42
C THR A 326 3.83 -10.38 -29.36
N GLU A 327 3.51 -9.84 -28.17
CA GLU A 327 2.30 -9.05 -27.92
C GLU A 327 2.54 -7.54 -27.93
N HIS A 328 3.80 -7.11 -27.67
CA HIS A 328 4.18 -5.70 -27.53
C HIS A 328 5.31 -5.27 -28.49
N ASN A 329 5.56 -6.03 -29.56
CA ASN A 329 6.59 -5.72 -30.59
C ASN A 329 7.99 -5.46 -30.00
N GLY A 330 8.38 -6.20 -28.97
CA GLY A 330 9.68 -6.10 -28.29
C GLY A 330 9.84 -4.86 -27.39
N ARG A 331 8.80 -4.08 -27.19
CA ARG A 331 8.81 -2.91 -26.30
C ARG A 331 8.07 -3.22 -25.02
N PHE A 332 8.70 -2.95 -23.88
CA PHE A 332 8.06 -3.13 -22.58
C PHE A 332 6.80 -2.26 -22.48
N PRO A 333 5.63 -2.81 -22.07
CA PRO A 333 4.39 -2.05 -21.99
C PRO A 333 4.52 -0.89 -20.98
N GLN A 334 3.81 0.22 -21.27
CA GLN A 334 3.90 1.45 -20.47
C GLN A 334 2.69 1.66 -19.53
N SER A 335 1.66 0.81 -19.61
CA SER A 335 0.54 0.89 -18.68
C SER A 335 0.65 -0.16 -17.58
N TYR A 336 0.24 0.20 -16.36
CA TYR A 336 0.23 -0.72 -15.21
C TYR A 336 -0.54 -2.01 -15.51
N ASP A 337 -1.71 -1.90 -16.15
CA ASP A 337 -2.60 -3.03 -16.42
C ASP A 337 -2.01 -4.01 -17.46
N GLU A 338 -1.25 -3.51 -18.41
CA GLU A 338 -0.54 -4.36 -19.39
C GLU A 338 0.69 -5.01 -18.74
N ILE A 339 1.46 -4.26 -17.93
CA ILE A 339 2.59 -4.81 -17.18
C ILE A 339 2.13 -5.94 -16.26
N LEU A 340 1.00 -5.76 -15.58
CA LEU A 340 0.44 -6.75 -14.64
C LEU A 340 0.02 -8.07 -15.31
N LYS A 341 -0.26 -8.07 -16.63
CA LYS A 341 -0.60 -9.28 -17.39
C LYS A 341 0.60 -10.15 -17.75
N LEU A 342 1.81 -9.61 -17.65
CA LEU A 342 3.03 -10.35 -17.97
C LEU A 342 3.30 -11.48 -16.95
N SER A 343 3.80 -12.59 -17.46
CA SER A 343 4.04 -13.81 -16.67
C SER A 343 4.93 -13.56 -15.45
N GLY A 344 4.44 -13.91 -14.26
CA GLY A 344 5.20 -13.78 -13.01
C GLY A 344 5.31 -12.35 -12.45
N ILE A 345 4.62 -11.38 -13.04
CA ILE A 345 4.53 -10.02 -12.52
C ILE A 345 3.27 -9.89 -11.68
N GLY A 346 3.43 -9.55 -10.40
CA GLY A 346 2.35 -9.22 -9.48
C GLY A 346 2.27 -7.71 -9.21
N ASN A 347 1.30 -7.28 -8.40
CA ASN A 347 1.04 -5.87 -8.07
C ASN A 347 2.31 -5.09 -7.68
N TYR A 348 3.13 -5.66 -6.80
CA TYR A 348 4.39 -5.04 -6.40
C TYR A 348 5.31 -4.72 -7.58
N THR A 349 5.63 -5.76 -8.38
CA THR A 349 6.56 -5.61 -9.51
C THR A 349 5.99 -4.70 -10.59
N ALA A 350 4.68 -4.80 -10.88
CA ALA A 350 4.00 -3.89 -11.80
C ALA A 350 4.05 -2.43 -11.30
N GLY A 351 3.79 -2.21 -10.01
CA GLY A 351 3.90 -0.89 -9.38
C GLY A 351 5.33 -0.33 -9.40
N ALA A 352 6.33 -1.18 -9.13
CA ALA A 352 7.74 -0.79 -9.18
C ALA A 352 8.16 -0.38 -10.60
N ILE A 353 7.86 -1.19 -11.62
CA ILE A 353 8.17 -0.85 -13.01
C ILE A 353 7.45 0.44 -13.42
N SER A 354 6.13 0.53 -13.14
CA SER A 354 5.32 1.71 -13.49
C SER A 354 5.86 2.98 -12.85
N SER A 355 6.21 2.93 -11.55
CA SER A 355 6.67 4.14 -10.85
C SER A 355 8.15 4.45 -11.09
N PHE A 356 9.05 3.45 -11.05
CA PHE A 356 10.50 3.71 -11.12
C PHE A 356 10.98 4.01 -12.55
N ALA A 357 10.42 3.32 -13.55
CA ALA A 357 10.83 3.50 -14.93
C ALA A 357 9.98 4.54 -15.68
N TYR A 358 8.70 4.67 -15.36
CA TYR A 358 7.78 5.51 -16.11
C TYR A 358 7.20 6.69 -15.32
N GLY A 359 7.50 6.81 -14.02
CA GLY A 359 6.98 7.89 -13.17
C GLY A 359 5.47 7.82 -12.91
N ILE A 360 4.83 6.70 -13.21
CA ILE A 360 3.38 6.54 -13.02
C ILE A 360 3.08 6.37 -11.54
N ALA A 361 2.07 7.10 -11.04
CA ALA A 361 1.67 7.08 -9.63
C ALA A 361 0.95 5.77 -9.24
N LYS A 362 1.69 4.65 -9.25
CA LYS A 362 1.23 3.33 -8.82
C LYS A 362 2.04 2.83 -7.62
N PRO A 363 1.39 2.16 -6.65
CA PRO A 363 2.05 1.72 -5.42
C PRO A 363 2.98 0.51 -5.66
N ALA A 364 4.17 0.55 -5.04
CA ALA A 364 5.09 -0.57 -4.98
C ALA A 364 5.22 -1.07 -3.53
N VAL A 365 4.31 -1.96 -3.11
CA VAL A 365 4.16 -2.38 -1.71
C VAL A 365 4.80 -3.74 -1.46
N ASP A 366 6.02 -3.74 -0.95
CA ASP A 366 6.75 -4.92 -0.50
C ASP A 366 6.63 -5.15 1.02
N GLY A 367 7.34 -6.12 1.54
CA GLY A 367 7.38 -6.39 2.98
C GLY A 367 7.99 -5.26 3.82
N ASN A 368 8.85 -4.42 3.24
CA ASN A 368 9.41 -3.25 3.90
C ASN A 368 8.35 -2.16 4.03
N VAL A 369 7.65 -1.85 2.95
CA VAL A 369 6.56 -0.86 2.92
C VAL A 369 5.43 -1.27 3.85
N LEU A 370 4.99 -2.55 3.81
CA LEU A 370 3.98 -3.07 4.74
C LEU A 370 4.37 -2.83 6.20
N ARG A 371 5.63 -3.05 6.57
CA ARG A 371 6.13 -2.82 7.93
C ARG A 371 6.14 -1.35 8.30
N VAL A 372 6.65 -0.48 7.42
CA VAL A 372 6.70 0.97 7.65
C VAL A 372 5.30 1.52 7.84
N VAL A 373 4.36 1.18 6.95
CA VAL A 373 2.98 1.65 7.00
C VAL A 373 2.24 1.10 8.23
N SER A 374 2.42 -0.21 8.56
CA SER A 374 1.82 -0.77 9.79
C SER A 374 2.28 -0.02 11.05
N ARG A 375 3.57 0.31 11.14
CA ARG A 375 4.11 1.08 12.28
C ARG A 375 3.66 2.54 12.26
N LEU A 376 3.67 3.19 11.11
CA LEU A 376 3.23 4.57 10.95
C LEU A 376 1.77 4.74 11.41
N LEU A 377 0.89 3.82 11.01
CA LEU A 377 -0.53 3.83 11.34
C LEU A 377 -0.89 3.15 12.66
N ALA A 378 0.05 2.47 13.33
CA ALA A 378 -0.17 1.56 14.46
C ALA A 378 -1.22 0.47 14.12
N SER A 379 -1.14 -0.11 12.92
CA SER A 379 -2.10 -1.12 12.45
C SER A 379 -1.72 -2.50 12.97
N ASP A 380 -2.65 -3.14 13.67
CA ASP A 380 -2.58 -4.53 14.15
C ASP A 380 -3.09 -5.56 13.12
N ALA A 381 -3.50 -5.09 11.94
CA ALA A 381 -3.95 -5.97 10.86
C ALA A 381 -2.82 -6.88 10.37
N ASP A 382 -3.11 -8.18 10.26
CA ASP A 382 -2.15 -9.16 9.79
C ASP A 382 -1.75 -8.93 8.33
N ILE A 383 -0.48 -8.55 8.12
CA ILE A 383 0.06 -8.26 6.78
C ILE A 383 0.21 -9.49 5.87
N MET A 384 0.00 -10.69 6.39
CA MET A 384 -0.02 -11.92 5.59
C MET A 384 -1.35 -12.10 4.85
N LYS A 385 -2.43 -11.43 5.28
CA LYS A 385 -3.74 -11.46 4.63
C LYS A 385 -3.75 -10.62 3.35
N ALA A 386 -4.29 -11.18 2.28
CA ALA A 386 -4.43 -10.48 0.99
C ALA A 386 -5.28 -9.21 1.09
N SER A 387 -6.34 -9.23 1.91
CA SER A 387 -7.20 -8.06 2.18
C SER A 387 -6.44 -6.90 2.83
N THR A 388 -5.57 -7.18 3.80
CA THR A 388 -4.73 -6.17 4.46
C THR A 388 -3.75 -5.54 3.47
N ARG A 389 -3.11 -6.37 2.64
CA ARG A 389 -2.19 -5.87 1.59
C ARG A 389 -2.91 -4.97 0.60
N ALA A 390 -4.05 -5.40 0.06
CA ALA A 390 -4.85 -4.62 -0.87
C ALA A 390 -5.36 -3.31 -0.24
N GLN A 391 -5.66 -3.29 1.07
CA GLN A 391 -6.02 -2.06 1.77
C GLN A 391 -4.83 -1.10 1.87
N MET A 392 -3.63 -1.60 2.22
CA MET A 392 -2.43 -0.77 2.31
C MET A 392 -1.99 -0.23 0.94
N GLU A 393 -2.09 -1.05 -0.12
CA GLU A 393 -1.84 -0.62 -1.50
C GLU A 393 -2.75 0.56 -1.86
N ARG A 394 -4.07 0.46 -1.61
CA ARG A 394 -5.01 1.57 -1.85
C ARG A 394 -4.68 2.83 -1.05
N LEU A 395 -4.36 2.70 0.24
CA LEU A 395 -4.00 3.85 1.08
C LEU A 395 -2.76 4.58 0.56
N ILE A 396 -1.78 3.85 0.03
CA ILE A 396 -0.58 4.43 -0.57
C ILE A 396 -0.92 5.07 -1.92
N GLU A 397 -1.69 4.39 -2.78
CA GLU A 397 -2.09 4.88 -4.11
C GLU A 397 -2.80 6.25 -4.01
N GLU A 398 -3.63 6.45 -2.98
CA GLU A 398 -4.36 7.71 -2.74
C GLU A 398 -3.44 8.91 -2.39
N VAL A 399 -2.19 8.66 -2.00
CA VAL A 399 -1.27 9.72 -1.54
C VAL A 399 0.00 9.84 -2.37
N ILE A 400 0.26 8.93 -3.30
CA ILE A 400 1.46 8.96 -4.15
C ILE A 400 1.51 10.28 -4.93
N PRO A 401 2.59 11.08 -4.81
CA PRO A 401 2.74 12.31 -5.58
C PRO A 401 3.01 11.99 -7.06
N ILE A 402 2.29 12.65 -7.96
CA ILE A 402 2.41 12.41 -9.42
C ILE A 402 3.82 12.76 -9.92
N ASP A 403 4.40 13.82 -9.39
CA ASP A 403 5.71 14.38 -9.78
C ASP A 403 6.90 13.70 -9.08
N ALA A 404 6.66 12.84 -8.08
CA ALA A 404 7.69 12.16 -7.31
C ALA A 404 7.33 10.70 -6.96
N ALA A 405 6.57 10.02 -7.81
CA ALA A 405 6.07 8.67 -7.56
C ALA A 405 7.20 7.66 -7.32
N ALA A 406 8.27 7.72 -8.12
CA ALA A 406 9.45 6.88 -7.98
C ALA A 406 10.17 7.12 -6.64
N ASP A 407 10.41 8.38 -6.29
CA ASP A 407 11.11 8.76 -5.06
C ASP A 407 10.33 8.36 -3.82
N PHE A 408 9.01 8.53 -3.82
CA PHE A 408 8.16 8.17 -2.68
C PHE A 408 8.12 6.65 -2.45
N ASN A 409 7.86 5.86 -3.49
CA ASN A 409 7.84 4.40 -3.39
C ASN A 409 9.20 3.84 -2.95
N GLN A 410 10.28 4.27 -3.62
CA GLN A 410 11.64 3.84 -3.26
C GLN A 410 12.03 4.35 -1.86
N GLY A 411 11.56 5.53 -1.45
CA GLY A 411 11.79 6.08 -0.12
C GLY A 411 11.18 5.22 0.99
N LEU A 412 9.94 4.76 0.82
CA LEU A 412 9.30 3.83 1.76
C LEU A 412 10.04 2.49 1.86
N ILE A 413 10.46 1.92 0.71
CA ILE A 413 11.25 0.70 0.66
C ILE A 413 12.59 0.89 1.38
N GLU A 414 13.29 2.00 1.10
CA GLU A 414 14.60 2.31 1.66
C GLU A 414 14.54 2.54 3.17
N ILE A 415 13.55 3.31 3.66
CA ILE A 415 13.29 3.47 5.11
C ILE A 415 13.09 2.10 5.76
N GLY A 416 12.29 1.24 5.14
CA GLY A 416 12.10 -0.13 5.62
C GLY A 416 13.38 -0.95 5.64
N ALA A 417 14.25 -0.79 4.65
CA ALA A 417 15.47 -1.57 4.54
C ALA A 417 16.56 -1.18 5.56
N ILE A 418 16.74 0.12 5.84
CA ILE A 418 17.92 0.63 6.59
C ILE A 418 17.59 1.41 7.87
N VAL A 419 16.34 1.87 8.05
CA VAL A 419 15.90 2.64 9.22
C VAL A 419 14.88 1.85 10.03
N CYS A 420 13.72 1.57 9.46
CA CYS A 420 12.61 0.83 10.10
C CYS A 420 12.77 -0.68 9.93
N VAL A 421 13.89 -1.22 10.41
CA VAL A 421 14.37 -2.59 10.15
C VAL A 421 13.44 -3.70 10.67
N PRO A 422 13.46 -4.91 10.05
CA PRO A 422 12.59 -6.03 10.45
C PRO A 422 13.04 -6.76 11.71
N ASN A 423 14.34 -6.74 11.99
CA ASN A 423 14.96 -7.44 13.11
C ASN A 423 15.72 -6.45 13.98
N GLY A 424 15.52 -6.54 15.29
CA GLY A 424 16.08 -5.59 16.25
C GLY A 424 15.33 -4.26 16.31
N GLU A 425 15.85 -3.33 17.07
CA GLU A 425 15.23 -2.04 17.31
C GLU A 425 15.31 -1.13 16.07
N PRO A 426 14.19 -0.54 15.62
CA PRO A 426 14.20 0.40 14.51
C PRO A 426 14.89 1.72 14.92
N LYS A 427 15.63 2.32 13.99
CA LYS A 427 16.38 3.57 14.21
C LYS A 427 15.45 4.79 14.14
N CYS A 428 14.55 4.91 15.12
CA CYS A 428 13.51 5.94 15.12
C CYS A 428 14.05 7.37 15.22
N GLU A 429 15.26 7.56 15.76
CA GLU A 429 15.93 8.86 15.91
C GLU A 429 16.33 9.50 14.57
N VAL A 430 16.58 8.68 13.54
CA VAL A 430 16.94 9.15 12.20
C VAL A 430 15.81 8.95 11.18
N CYS A 431 14.64 8.51 11.63
CA CYS A 431 13.49 8.26 10.77
C CYS A 431 12.80 9.58 10.36
N PRO A 432 12.64 9.86 9.05
CA PRO A 432 12.05 11.13 8.60
C PRO A 432 10.59 11.31 9.03
N VAL A 433 9.88 10.23 9.30
CA VAL A 433 8.46 10.23 9.70
C VAL A 433 8.24 9.86 11.16
N ALA A 434 9.30 9.92 12.00
CA ALA A 434 9.21 9.56 13.41
C ALA A 434 8.20 10.39 14.21
N HIS A 435 8.02 11.66 13.84
CA HIS A 435 7.08 12.60 14.45
C HIS A 435 5.62 12.29 14.12
N LEU A 436 5.35 11.59 13.03
CA LEU A 436 4.03 11.14 12.59
C LEU A 436 3.71 9.70 13.05
N CYS A 437 4.72 8.95 13.50
CA CYS A 437 4.60 7.52 13.72
C CYS A 437 3.79 7.18 14.97
N LYS A 438 2.57 6.66 14.80
CA LYS A 438 1.70 6.24 15.90
C LYS A 438 2.30 5.11 16.74
N ALA A 439 2.96 4.12 16.11
CA ALA A 439 3.60 3.03 16.84
C ALA A 439 4.73 3.53 17.75
N LYS A 440 5.53 4.50 17.29
CA LYS A 440 6.57 5.15 18.14
C LYS A 440 5.91 5.91 19.29
N ALA A 441 4.87 6.69 19.03
CA ALA A 441 4.17 7.45 20.05
C ALA A 441 3.55 6.55 21.14
N GLN A 442 3.12 5.34 20.77
CA GLN A 442 2.53 4.33 21.65
C GLN A 442 3.56 3.33 22.22
N ASN A 443 4.83 3.41 21.79
CA ASN A 443 5.92 2.50 22.16
C ASN A 443 5.66 1.02 21.81
N ILE A 444 4.95 0.75 20.66
CA ILE A 444 4.59 -0.59 20.17
C ILE A 444 5.29 -0.96 18.84
N GLN A 445 6.32 -0.22 18.43
CA GLN A 445 6.99 -0.45 17.14
C GLN A 445 7.64 -1.84 17.02
N MET A 446 7.94 -2.50 18.14
CA MET A 446 8.47 -3.87 18.16
C MET A 446 7.40 -4.95 18.00
N GLU A 447 6.15 -4.64 18.29
CA GLU A 447 5.00 -5.55 18.16
C GLU A 447 4.48 -5.59 16.72
N LEU A 448 4.82 -4.59 15.90
CA LEU A 448 4.34 -4.43 14.55
C LEU A 448 5.43 -4.67 13.49
N PRO A 449 5.08 -5.19 12.33
CA PRO A 449 3.74 -5.60 11.88
C PRO A 449 3.32 -6.97 12.45
N VAL A 450 2.02 -7.17 12.63
CA VAL A 450 1.45 -8.48 12.98
C VAL A 450 1.57 -9.43 11.80
N LYS A 451 2.02 -10.67 12.07
CA LYS A 451 2.20 -11.72 11.06
C LYS A 451 1.71 -13.07 11.60
N THR A 452 0.80 -13.71 10.89
CA THR A 452 0.47 -15.11 11.14
C THR A 452 1.71 -15.97 10.97
N LYS A 453 1.97 -16.87 11.93
CA LYS A 453 3.08 -17.83 11.87
C LYS A 453 2.90 -18.77 10.68
N ALA A 454 3.96 -18.99 9.92
CA ALA A 454 3.97 -19.96 8.83
C ALA A 454 3.74 -21.39 9.39
N LYS A 455 3.09 -22.24 8.59
CA LYS A 455 2.95 -23.66 8.90
C LYS A 455 4.34 -24.32 9.03
N ALA A 456 4.44 -25.32 9.89
CA ALA A 456 5.66 -26.12 10.03
C ALA A 456 6.04 -26.76 8.67
N ARG A 457 7.34 -26.79 8.37
CA ARG A 457 7.85 -27.43 7.16
C ARG A 457 7.76 -28.93 7.26
N ARG A 458 7.51 -29.59 6.12
CA ARG A 458 7.62 -31.05 6.03
C ARG A 458 9.10 -31.44 6.01
N ILE A 459 9.49 -32.41 6.83
CA ILE A 459 10.86 -32.93 6.86
C ILE A 459 10.94 -34.14 5.91
N GLU A 460 11.88 -34.09 4.97
CA GLU A 460 12.22 -35.20 4.08
C GLU A 460 13.64 -35.67 4.34
N LYS A 461 13.80 -36.97 4.52
CA LYS A 461 15.11 -37.60 4.64
C LYS A 461 15.59 -37.97 3.25
N ARG A 462 16.86 -37.67 2.95
CA ARG A 462 17.47 -37.95 1.65
C ARG A 462 18.86 -38.53 1.80
N THR A 463 19.21 -39.50 0.94
CA THR A 463 20.59 -39.97 0.77
C THR A 463 21.13 -39.44 -0.55
N VAL A 464 22.19 -38.64 -0.49
CA VAL A 464 22.88 -38.07 -1.66
C VAL A 464 24.05 -38.99 -2.02
N LEU A 465 24.16 -39.33 -3.31
CA LEU A 465 25.12 -40.29 -3.83
C LEU A 465 26.03 -39.58 -4.83
N ILE A 466 27.35 -39.55 -4.53
CA ILE A 466 28.36 -39.01 -5.42
C ILE A 466 29.04 -40.19 -6.10
N PHE A 467 28.43 -40.69 -7.19
CA PHE A 467 29.07 -41.66 -8.04
C PHE A 467 30.19 -41.01 -8.84
N ARG A 468 31.37 -41.48 -8.70
CA ARG A 468 32.53 -40.98 -9.46
C ARG A 468 33.46 -42.09 -9.88
N ASP A 469 34.14 -41.92 -11.00
CA ASP A 469 35.40 -42.53 -11.33
C ASP A 469 36.56 -41.60 -10.96
N ASN A 470 37.72 -41.73 -11.59
CA ASN A 470 38.87 -40.86 -11.29
C ASN A 470 38.73 -39.43 -11.80
N GLU A 471 38.00 -39.18 -12.87
CA GLU A 471 37.94 -37.93 -13.61
C GLU A 471 36.55 -37.27 -13.62
N THR A 472 35.46 -38.06 -13.58
CA THR A 472 34.10 -37.58 -13.75
C THR A 472 33.19 -37.89 -12.56
N VAL A 473 32.12 -37.12 -12.46
CA VAL A 473 31.05 -37.28 -11.47
C VAL A 473 29.71 -37.42 -12.19
N ALA A 474 28.88 -38.33 -11.71
CA ALA A 474 27.55 -38.51 -12.24
C ALA A 474 26.61 -37.41 -11.69
N ILE A 475 25.92 -36.75 -12.62
CA ILE A 475 24.80 -35.83 -12.33
C ILE A 475 23.58 -36.24 -13.16
N ARG A 476 22.42 -35.82 -12.75
CA ARG A 476 21.21 -36.04 -13.54
C ARG A 476 20.33 -34.79 -13.62
N LYS A 477 19.58 -34.65 -14.71
CA LYS A 477 18.59 -33.56 -14.86
C LYS A 477 17.32 -33.95 -14.14
N ARG A 478 16.80 -33.08 -13.28
CA ARG A 478 15.53 -33.26 -12.58
C ARG A 478 14.34 -33.18 -13.53
N PRO A 479 13.21 -33.81 -13.17
CA PRO A 479 11.97 -33.67 -13.93
C PRO A 479 11.56 -32.20 -14.12
N VAL A 480 10.81 -31.92 -15.19
CA VAL A 480 10.31 -30.57 -15.52
C VAL A 480 9.24 -30.03 -14.56
N LYS A 481 8.81 -30.85 -13.60
CA LYS A 481 7.82 -30.46 -12.56
C LYS A 481 8.34 -30.85 -11.16
N GLY A 482 7.91 -30.08 -10.15
CA GLY A 482 8.26 -30.34 -8.75
C GLY A 482 9.38 -29.43 -8.22
N LEU A 483 9.90 -29.77 -7.05
CA LEU A 483 10.95 -28.98 -6.39
C LEU A 483 12.24 -29.03 -7.21
N LEU A 484 12.87 -27.87 -7.46
CA LEU A 484 14.09 -27.73 -8.24
C LEU A 484 13.96 -28.28 -9.69
N ALA A 485 12.77 -28.20 -10.26
CA ALA A 485 12.47 -28.73 -11.60
C ALA A 485 13.47 -28.28 -12.67
N GLY A 486 13.88 -29.21 -13.55
CA GLY A 486 14.74 -28.94 -14.70
C GLY A 486 16.20 -28.57 -14.38
N LEU A 487 16.57 -28.47 -13.10
CA LEU A 487 17.97 -28.27 -12.68
C LEU A 487 18.73 -29.59 -12.68
N TYR A 488 20.03 -29.51 -12.55
CA TYR A 488 20.88 -30.69 -12.39
C TYR A 488 21.07 -31.00 -10.91
N GLU A 489 21.24 -32.27 -10.57
CA GLU A 489 21.44 -32.70 -9.20
C GLU A 489 22.46 -33.86 -9.11
N LEU A 490 23.07 -34.02 -7.94
CA LEU A 490 23.69 -35.29 -7.60
C LEU A 490 22.60 -36.35 -7.44
N PRO A 491 22.80 -37.58 -7.91
CA PRO A 491 21.87 -38.68 -7.68
C PRO A 491 21.49 -38.76 -6.20
N ASN A 492 20.21 -38.87 -5.91
CA ASN A 492 19.72 -38.96 -4.53
C ASN A 492 18.45 -39.77 -4.48
N VAL A 493 18.23 -40.43 -3.33
CA VAL A 493 17.09 -41.28 -3.05
C VAL A 493 16.42 -40.85 -1.74
N GLU A 494 15.13 -41.18 -1.60
CA GLU A 494 14.39 -40.95 -0.38
C GLU A 494 14.85 -41.89 0.75
N GLY A 495 14.84 -41.37 1.97
CA GLY A 495 15.30 -42.12 3.15
C GLY A 495 16.80 -41.97 3.43
N HIS A 496 17.23 -42.53 4.54
CA HIS A 496 18.62 -42.61 4.94
C HIS A 496 19.13 -44.05 4.75
N LEU A 497 19.81 -44.30 3.63
CA LEU A 497 20.37 -45.59 3.30
C LEU A 497 21.60 -45.93 4.18
N THR A 498 21.74 -47.18 4.51
CA THR A 498 22.98 -47.74 5.05
C THR A 498 24.03 -47.93 3.96
N ARG A 499 25.30 -48.12 4.33
CA ARG A 499 26.38 -48.38 3.36
C ARG A 499 26.07 -49.63 2.49
N LYS A 500 25.42 -50.65 3.04
CA LYS A 500 25.07 -51.88 2.33
C LYS A 500 23.99 -51.59 1.26
N GLU A 501 22.96 -50.87 1.63
CA GLU A 501 21.90 -50.46 0.70
C GLU A 501 22.41 -49.52 -0.42
N VAL A 502 23.39 -48.67 -0.13
CA VAL A 502 24.05 -47.83 -1.17
C VAL A 502 24.81 -48.69 -2.20
N ILE A 503 25.48 -49.74 -1.75
CA ILE A 503 26.17 -50.70 -2.63
C ILE A 503 25.16 -51.46 -3.51
N GLU A 504 24.08 -51.91 -2.91
CA GLU A 504 23.00 -52.63 -3.59
C GLU A 504 22.34 -51.70 -4.66
N TYR A 505 21.97 -50.50 -4.28
CA TYR A 505 21.43 -49.52 -5.21
C TYR A 505 22.39 -49.21 -6.40
N GLY A 506 23.70 -49.04 -6.12
CA GLY A 506 24.68 -48.83 -7.17
C GLY A 506 24.70 -49.98 -8.21
N LYS A 507 24.60 -51.22 -7.73
CA LYS A 507 24.52 -52.43 -8.57
C LYS A 507 23.20 -52.50 -9.36
N GLU A 508 22.08 -52.15 -8.76
CA GLU A 508 20.76 -52.10 -9.41
C GLU A 508 20.72 -51.18 -10.59
N ILE A 509 21.42 -50.03 -10.51
CA ILE A 509 21.50 -49.04 -11.62
C ILE A 509 22.62 -49.36 -12.61
N GLY A 510 23.31 -50.52 -12.48
CA GLY A 510 24.30 -51.03 -13.40
C GLY A 510 25.75 -50.55 -13.16
N LEU A 511 26.03 -49.96 -12.01
CA LEU A 511 27.36 -49.54 -11.60
C LEU A 511 28.07 -50.63 -10.79
N THR A 512 29.40 -50.59 -10.76
CA THR A 512 30.25 -51.49 -9.99
C THR A 512 30.95 -50.72 -8.87
N PRO A 513 30.35 -50.62 -7.63
CA PRO A 513 30.96 -49.92 -6.53
C PRO A 513 32.23 -50.59 -6.03
N ILE A 514 33.38 -49.88 -6.05
CA ILE A 514 34.67 -50.31 -5.55
C ILE A 514 34.87 -49.89 -4.10
N ARG A 515 34.53 -48.63 -3.80
CA ARG A 515 34.70 -48.06 -2.47
C ARG A 515 33.54 -47.14 -2.13
N VAL A 516 32.98 -47.26 -0.93
CA VAL A 516 31.93 -46.39 -0.41
C VAL A 516 32.43 -45.70 0.85
N LYS A 517 32.42 -44.36 0.84
CA LYS A 517 32.82 -43.51 1.96
C LYS A 517 31.61 -42.67 2.40
N LYS A 518 31.25 -42.75 3.69
CA LYS A 518 30.21 -41.90 4.24
C LYS A 518 30.70 -40.48 4.42
N LEU A 519 29.92 -39.50 4.02
CA LEU A 519 30.15 -38.08 4.18
C LEU A 519 29.38 -37.47 5.35
N ALA A 520 29.68 -36.24 5.69
CA ALA A 520 28.97 -35.52 6.74
C ALA A 520 27.47 -35.34 6.38
N SER A 521 26.63 -35.36 7.42
CA SER A 521 25.21 -35.04 7.26
C SER A 521 25.05 -33.53 6.96
N ALA A 522 24.07 -33.20 6.15
CA ALA A 522 23.72 -31.83 5.82
C ALA A 522 22.22 -31.58 5.91
N LYS A 523 21.84 -30.32 6.00
CA LYS A 523 20.46 -29.89 6.07
C LYS A 523 20.25 -28.74 5.10
N HIS A 524 19.17 -28.79 4.32
CA HIS A 524 18.77 -27.68 3.47
C HIS A 524 17.31 -27.33 3.67
N ILE A 525 17.02 -26.02 3.72
CA ILE A 525 15.70 -25.49 4.06
C ILE A 525 15.08 -24.81 2.84
N PHE A 526 13.99 -25.36 2.36
CA PHE A 526 13.12 -24.72 1.35
C PHE A 526 11.91 -24.05 2.03
N SER A 527 11.09 -23.35 1.28
CA SER A 527 9.92 -22.63 1.83
C SER A 527 8.95 -23.53 2.60
N HIS A 528 8.68 -24.76 2.12
CA HIS A 528 7.68 -25.68 2.65
C HIS A 528 8.22 -27.07 2.98
N VAL A 529 9.47 -27.36 2.64
CA VAL A 529 10.16 -28.63 2.87
C VAL A 529 11.53 -28.37 3.46
N GLU A 530 12.00 -29.29 4.29
CA GLU A 530 13.33 -29.30 4.87
C GLU A 530 13.97 -30.65 4.58
N TRP A 531 15.09 -30.65 3.85
CA TRP A 531 15.84 -31.88 3.59
C TRP A 531 16.86 -32.14 4.69
N HIS A 532 16.76 -33.31 5.31
CA HIS A 532 17.78 -33.88 6.17
C HIS A 532 18.55 -34.91 5.35
N MET A 533 19.80 -34.61 5.04
CA MET A 533 20.59 -35.37 4.07
C MET A 533 21.75 -36.09 4.76
N ILE A 534 22.02 -37.31 4.30
CA ILE A 534 23.28 -37.99 4.46
C ILE A 534 23.93 -38.22 3.10
N GLY A 535 25.24 -38.21 3.03
CA GLY A 535 25.97 -38.35 1.76
C GLY A 535 26.88 -39.57 1.75
N TYR A 536 27.05 -40.16 0.57
CA TYR A 536 28.06 -41.15 0.30
C TYR A 536 28.81 -40.85 -0.98
N GLU A 537 30.15 -40.89 -0.91
CA GLU A 537 31.01 -40.92 -2.06
C GLU A 537 31.22 -42.38 -2.48
N VAL A 538 30.89 -42.71 -3.72
CA VAL A 538 30.91 -44.05 -4.28
C VAL A 538 31.88 -44.06 -5.46
N LEU A 539 33.08 -44.61 -5.24
CA LEU A 539 34.04 -44.85 -6.32
C LEU A 539 33.55 -46.08 -7.09
N VAL A 540 33.46 -45.94 -8.42
CA VAL A 540 33.06 -47.01 -9.34
C VAL A 540 34.18 -47.23 -10.38
N ASP A 541 34.11 -48.35 -11.09
CA ASP A 541 35.16 -48.75 -12.03
C ASP A 541 35.16 -47.86 -13.27
N GLU A 542 34.04 -47.83 -13.99
CA GLU A 542 33.81 -46.95 -15.14
C GLU A 542 32.36 -46.44 -15.08
N LEU A 543 32.15 -45.12 -15.21
CA LEU A 543 30.81 -44.51 -15.15
C LEU A 543 30.00 -44.68 -16.45
N GLU A 544 30.63 -44.74 -17.62
CA GLU A 544 29.92 -44.60 -18.90
C GLU A 544 29.31 -45.90 -19.46
N LYS A 545 29.79 -47.08 -19.08
CA LYS A 545 29.49 -48.29 -19.87
C LYS A 545 28.20 -49.03 -19.54
N ASN A 546 27.63 -48.90 -18.34
CA ASN A 546 26.53 -49.80 -17.91
C ASN A 546 25.41 -49.16 -17.09
N CYS A 547 25.32 -47.83 -16.99
CA CYS A 547 24.32 -47.18 -16.15
C CYS A 547 22.90 -47.20 -16.80
N SER A 548 21.93 -47.80 -16.12
CA SER A 548 20.55 -47.89 -16.58
C SER A 548 19.74 -46.58 -16.39
N GLU A 549 20.20 -45.67 -15.56
CA GLU A 549 19.59 -44.36 -15.34
C GLU A 549 20.16 -43.33 -16.34
N LYS A 550 19.35 -42.37 -16.77
CA LYS A 550 19.80 -41.24 -17.59
C LYS A 550 20.69 -40.30 -16.77
N MET A 551 21.96 -40.59 -16.70
CA MET A 551 22.98 -39.76 -16.05
C MET A 551 23.85 -39.08 -17.06
N ILE A 552 24.44 -37.96 -16.68
CA ILE A 552 25.48 -37.22 -17.38
C ILE A 552 26.75 -37.38 -16.57
N PHE A 553 27.83 -37.76 -17.23
CA PHE A 553 29.13 -37.93 -16.63
C PHE A 553 30.00 -36.74 -17.05
N ALA A 554 30.35 -35.90 -16.11
CA ALA A 554 31.07 -34.67 -16.41
C ALA A 554 32.21 -34.41 -15.43
N GLY A 555 33.30 -33.89 -15.96
CA GLY A 555 34.39 -33.38 -15.14
C GLY A 555 33.98 -32.15 -14.37
N ARG A 556 34.69 -31.85 -13.29
CA ARG A 556 34.37 -30.76 -12.38
C ARG A 556 34.25 -29.39 -13.09
N GLU A 557 35.23 -29.03 -13.94
CA GLU A 557 35.22 -27.76 -14.67
C GLU A 557 34.01 -27.63 -15.61
N GLU A 558 33.61 -28.75 -16.22
CA GLU A 558 32.41 -28.78 -17.07
C GLU A 558 31.13 -28.57 -16.23
N ILE A 559 31.05 -29.22 -15.05
CA ILE A 559 29.94 -29.04 -14.12
C ILE A 559 29.81 -27.57 -13.71
N ASP A 560 30.90 -26.97 -13.27
CA ASP A 560 30.94 -25.58 -12.82
C ASP A 560 30.61 -24.58 -13.94
N ARG A 561 30.92 -24.89 -15.19
CA ARG A 561 30.64 -24.01 -16.33
C ARG A 561 29.28 -24.18 -16.94
N LYS A 562 28.74 -25.41 -17.01
CA LYS A 562 27.60 -25.76 -17.88
C LYS A 562 26.33 -26.14 -17.11
N TYR A 563 26.46 -26.82 -16.00
CA TYR A 563 25.32 -27.40 -15.32
C TYR A 563 24.95 -26.60 -14.08
N SER A 564 23.67 -26.22 -13.95
CA SER A 564 23.15 -25.47 -12.80
C SER A 564 22.76 -26.44 -11.69
N ILE A 565 23.60 -26.53 -10.63
CA ILE A 565 23.36 -27.38 -9.47
C ILE A 565 22.89 -26.53 -8.29
N PRO A 566 21.71 -26.81 -7.71
CA PRO A 566 21.20 -26.05 -6.58
C PRO A 566 22.09 -26.10 -5.34
N SER A 567 22.09 -25.01 -4.57
CA SER A 567 22.79 -24.90 -3.29
C SER A 567 22.40 -25.98 -2.26
N ALA A 568 21.29 -26.66 -2.47
CA ALA A 568 20.90 -27.82 -1.67
C ALA A 568 21.97 -28.94 -1.64
N PHE A 569 22.78 -29.04 -2.68
CA PHE A 569 23.86 -30.03 -2.79
C PHE A 569 25.24 -29.46 -2.47
N GLU A 570 25.36 -28.19 -2.07
CA GLU A 570 26.63 -27.50 -1.84
C GLU A 570 27.53 -28.21 -0.81
N ALA A 571 26.93 -28.83 0.21
CA ALA A 571 27.66 -29.61 1.21
C ALA A 571 28.37 -30.87 0.64
N TYR A 572 28.03 -31.28 -0.58
CA TYR A 572 28.51 -32.48 -1.24
C TYR A 572 29.29 -32.21 -2.54
N ILE A 573 29.37 -30.94 -2.92
CA ILE A 573 30.15 -30.48 -4.07
C ILE A 573 31.31 -29.67 -3.51
N GLU A 574 32.52 -30.16 -3.67
CA GLU A 574 33.70 -29.38 -3.34
C GLU A 574 33.77 -28.18 -4.32
N ARG A 575 33.41 -26.98 -3.88
CA ARG A 575 33.72 -25.74 -4.59
C ARG A 575 35.06 -25.23 -4.13
N LYS A 576 35.95 -24.86 -5.11
CA LYS A 576 37.23 -24.19 -4.80
C LYS A 576 36.96 -22.77 -4.29
#